data_0c15079faac64e238b7608aa612241a8
#
_entry.id   0c15079faac64e238b7608aa612241a8
#
_cell.length_a   1.000
_cell.length_b   1.000
_cell.length_c   1.000
_cell.angle_alpha   90.00
_cell.angle_beta   90.00
_cell.angle_gamma   90.00
#
_symmetry.space_group_name_H-M   'P 1'
#
loop_
_entity.id
_entity.type
_entity.pdbx_description
1 polymer ?
#
loop_
_entity_poly.entity_id
_entity_poly.type
_entity_poly.pdbx_seq_one_letter_code
_entity_poly.pdbx_strand_id
1 'polypeptide(L)'
;FLLDDCFGLMAAPLGISAMIAAYTHGEEWLDQVREYIDENIAYVHDFLQKNMPEVTMSDTQGTYLIWLDFRAYCNDEKKLEKLMHESAKVALDEGYIFGDEGKGFERINMASPRSMIVECMERIHKALKPEV
;
A
#
# COMPACT_ATOMS: atom_id res chain seq x y z
N PHE A 1 29.23 12.39 10.30
CA PHE A 1 30.66 12.42 10.58
C PHE A 1 31.19 11.14 11.25
N LEU A 2 30.41 10.48 12.11
CA LEU A 2 30.82 9.24 12.79
C LEU A 2 30.47 7.95 12.03
N LEU A 3 29.65 8.03 10.98
CA LEU A 3 29.22 6.87 10.20
C LEU A 3 30.19 6.55 9.04
N ASP A 4 30.88 7.54 8.51
CA ASP A 4 31.85 7.36 7.41
C ASP A 4 33.08 6.53 7.82
N ASP A 5 33.53 6.67 9.08
CA ASP A 5 34.68 5.98 9.57
C ASP A 5 34.44 4.52 9.99
N CYS A 6 33.16 4.15 10.23
CA CYS A 6 32.81 2.81 10.74
C CYS A 6 32.49 1.77 9.68
N PHE A 7 32.03 2.17 8.47
CA PHE A 7 31.49 1.22 7.50
C PHE A 7 32.04 1.31 6.08
N GLY A 8 32.95 2.26 5.80
CA GLY A 8 33.52 2.43 4.46
C GLY A 8 32.45 2.56 3.36
N LEU A 9 31.34 3.23 3.67
CA LEU A 9 30.22 3.42 2.75
C LEU A 9 30.64 4.33 1.59
N MET A 10 31.15 3.71 0.53
CA MET A 10 31.38 4.41 -0.73
C MET A 10 30.12 4.39 -1.58
N ALA A 11 29.67 5.57 -2.00
CA ALA A 11 28.56 5.66 -2.95
C ALA A 11 28.93 4.95 -4.26
N ALA A 12 28.08 4.03 -4.71
CA ALA A 12 28.28 3.33 -5.97
C ALA A 12 28.27 4.35 -7.14
N PRO A 13 29.29 4.38 -8.01
CA PRO A 13 29.35 5.37 -9.10
C PRO A 13 28.12 5.38 -10.00
N LEU A 14 27.54 4.21 -10.30
CA LEU A 14 26.30 4.09 -11.05
C LEU A 14 25.11 4.69 -10.29
N GLY A 15 25.06 4.53 -8.96
CA GLY A 15 24.02 5.13 -8.13
C GLY A 15 24.08 6.65 -8.15
N ILE A 16 25.27 7.24 -8.11
CA ILE A 16 25.44 8.70 -8.23
C ILE A 16 24.95 9.19 -9.58
N SER A 17 25.38 8.52 -10.68
CA SER A 17 24.95 8.90 -12.03
C SER A 17 23.44 8.78 -12.22
N ALA A 18 22.83 7.70 -11.70
CA ALA A 18 21.40 7.50 -11.76
C ALA A 18 20.64 8.58 -10.97
N MET A 19 21.12 8.94 -9.78
CA MET A 19 20.52 9.99 -8.97
C MET A 19 20.59 11.36 -9.66
N ILE A 20 21.75 11.72 -10.22
CA ILE A 20 21.90 12.97 -10.97
C ILE A 20 20.93 13.00 -12.17
N ALA A 21 20.84 11.92 -12.94
CA ALA A 21 19.95 11.83 -14.08
C ALA A 21 18.47 11.96 -13.67
N ALA A 22 18.06 11.27 -12.60
CA ALA A 22 16.70 11.31 -12.08
C ALA A 22 16.30 12.73 -11.64
N TYR A 23 17.14 13.41 -10.86
CA TYR A 23 16.86 14.78 -10.41
C TYR A 23 16.97 15.83 -11.51
N THR A 24 17.72 15.57 -12.59
CA THR A 24 17.89 16.53 -13.67
C THR A 24 16.81 16.37 -14.75
N HIS A 25 16.33 15.13 -14.99
CA HIS A 25 15.49 14.82 -16.15
C HIS A 25 14.21 14.04 -15.79
N GLY A 26 13.98 13.70 -14.51
CA GLY A 26 12.90 12.81 -14.09
C GLY A 26 11.58 13.50 -13.72
N GLU A 27 11.48 14.83 -13.79
CA GLU A 27 10.32 15.59 -13.32
C GLU A 27 9.02 15.17 -14.02
N GLU A 28 9.01 15.16 -15.35
CA GLU A 28 7.82 14.78 -16.14
C GLU A 28 7.37 13.32 -15.83
N TRP A 29 8.33 12.40 -15.72
CA TRP A 29 8.04 11.02 -15.35
C TRP A 29 7.43 10.93 -13.93
N LEU A 30 7.99 11.68 -12.99
CA LEU A 30 7.51 11.69 -11.61
C LEU A 30 6.07 12.24 -11.53
N ASP A 31 5.76 13.30 -12.27
CA ASP A 31 4.43 13.90 -12.28
C ASP A 31 3.39 12.91 -12.85
N GLN A 32 3.71 12.21 -13.94
CA GLN A 32 2.84 11.16 -14.50
C GLN A 32 2.63 9.99 -13.53
N VAL A 33 3.67 9.57 -12.81
CA VAL A 33 3.56 8.51 -11.79
C VAL A 33 2.70 8.96 -10.62
N ARG A 34 2.83 10.19 -10.17
CA ARG A 34 2.01 10.75 -9.08
C ARG A 34 0.54 10.80 -9.48
N GLU A 35 0.23 11.32 -10.67
CA GLU A 35 -1.13 11.33 -11.22
C GLU A 35 -1.73 9.92 -11.27
N TYR A 36 -0.96 8.95 -11.76
CA TYR A 36 -1.39 7.54 -11.81
C TYR A 36 -1.67 6.95 -10.42
N ILE A 37 -0.85 7.28 -9.42
CA ILE A 37 -1.05 6.85 -8.03
C ILE A 37 -2.30 7.50 -7.45
N ASP A 38 -2.51 8.80 -7.66
CA ASP A 38 -3.68 9.53 -7.20
C ASP A 38 -4.98 8.94 -7.79
N GLU A 39 -4.97 8.59 -9.08
CA GLU A 39 -6.07 7.87 -9.70
C GLU A 39 -6.34 6.49 -9.07
N ASN A 40 -5.28 5.76 -8.71
CA ASN A 40 -5.40 4.48 -8.02
C ASN A 40 -6.03 4.65 -6.63
N ILE A 41 -5.62 5.67 -5.89
CA ILE A 41 -6.19 6.02 -4.58
C ILE A 41 -7.66 6.37 -4.72
N ALA A 42 -8.01 7.23 -5.68
CA ALA A 42 -9.40 7.60 -5.96
C ALA A 42 -10.25 6.37 -6.30
N TYR A 43 -9.76 5.46 -7.13
CA TYR A 43 -10.44 4.22 -7.45
C TYR A 43 -10.73 3.37 -6.21
N VAL A 44 -9.72 3.17 -5.33
CA VAL A 44 -9.91 2.38 -4.10
C VAL A 44 -10.92 3.05 -3.18
N HIS A 45 -10.86 4.36 -3.02
CA HIS A 45 -11.83 5.12 -2.23
C HIS A 45 -13.27 4.91 -2.73
N ASP A 46 -13.50 5.08 -4.03
CA ASP A 46 -14.83 4.90 -4.64
C ASP A 46 -15.31 3.45 -4.54
N PHE A 47 -14.39 2.49 -4.70
CA PHE A 47 -14.70 1.07 -4.56
C PHE A 47 -15.13 0.73 -3.14
N LEU A 48 -14.42 1.23 -2.12
CA LEU A 48 -14.77 1.04 -0.71
C LEU A 48 -16.15 1.62 -0.40
N GLN A 49 -16.39 2.86 -0.76
CA GLN A 49 -17.69 3.51 -0.52
C GLN A 49 -18.87 2.74 -1.12
N LYS A 50 -18.66 2.17 -2.31
CA LYS A 50 -19.73 1.46 -3.04
C LYS A 50 -19.95 0.03 -2.57
N ASN A 51 -18.87 -0.69 -2.23
CA ASN A 51 -18.91 -2.13 -2.04
C ASN A 51 -18.59 -2.58 -0.61
N MET A 52 -17.83 -1.80 0.14
CA MET A 52 -17.36 -2.10 1.49
C MET A 52 -17.35 -0.83 2.37
N PRO A 53 -18.50 -0.17 2.60
CA PRO A 53 -18.58 1.15 3.23
C PRO A 53 -18.09 1.17 4.70
N GLU A 54 -17.99 0.01 5.33
CA GLU A 54 -17.48 -0.11 6.70
C GLU A 54 -15.94 -0.20 6.76
N VAL A 55 -15.27 -0.46 5.63
CA VAL A 55 -13.80 -0.34 5.54
C VAL A 55 -13.45 1.11 5.28
N THR A 56 -12.69 1.71 6.18
CA THR A 56 -12.22 3.09 6.00
C THR A 56 -10.77 3.11 5.52
N MET A 57 -10.43 4.17 4.79
CA MET A 57 -9.11 4.40 4.24
C MET A 57 -8.49 5.62 4.89
N SER A 58 -7.18 5.58 5.17
CA SER A 58 -6.45 6.75 5.68
C SER A 58 -6.48 7.89 4.66
N ASP A 59 -6.57 9.13 5.17
CA ASP A 59 -6.35 10.33 4.37
C ASP A 59 -4.85 10.46 4.06
N THR A 60 -4.47 10.04 2.87
CA THR A 60 -3.06 9.93 2.47
C THR A 60 -2.60 11.25 1.85
N GLN A 61 -1.79 12.02 2.60
CA GLN A 61 -1.22 13.29 2.15
C GLN A 61 0.18 13.14 1.54
N GLY A 62 0.71 11.93 1.51
CA GLY A 62 2.03 11.62 0.96
C GLY A 62 2.26 10.12 0.87
N THR A 63 3.26 9.73 0.12
CA THR A 63 3.60 8.35 -0.22
C THR A 63 2.56 7.67 -1.12
N TYR A 64 2.85 6.44 -1.48
CA TYR A 64 1.98 5.56 -2.27
C TYR A 64 1.42 4.39 -1.43
N LEU A 65 1.58 4.46 -0.11
CA LEU A 65 1.12 3.44 0.83
C LEU A 65 -0.11 3.97 1.56
N ILE A 66 -1.21 3.24 1.49
CA ILE A 66 -2.43 3.59 2.22
C ILE A 66 -2.78 2.52 3.25
N TRP A 67 -3.46 2.94 4.30
CA TRP A 67 -3.96 2.07 5.34
C TRP A 67 -5.47 1.85 5.18
N LEU A 68 -5.88 0.59 5.23
CA LEU A 68 -7.27 0.17 5.22
C LEU A 68 -7.64 -0.36 6.59
N ASP A 69 -8.67 0.19 7.21
CA ASP A 69 -9.20 -0.21 8.52
C ASP A 69 -10.30 -1.25 8.35
N PHE A 70 -10.01 -2.48 8.74
CA PHE A 70 -10.95 -3.61 8.68
C PHE A 70 -11.59 -3.94 10.03
N ARG A 71 -11.39 -3.10 11.08
CA ARG A 71 -11.86 -3.39 12.43
C ARG A 71 -13.37 -3.56 12.53
N ALA A 72 -14.14 -2.95 11.63
CA ALA A 72 -15.59 -3.17 11.54
C ALA A 72 -15.96 -4.60 11.11
N TYR A 73 -15.08 -5.28 10.37
CA TYR A 73 -15.28 -6.67 9.92
C TYR A 73 -14.57 -7.68 10.81
N CYS A 74 -13.34 -7.38 11.24
CA CYS A 74 -12.54 -8.31 12.02
C CYS A 74 -11.56 -7.57 12.94
N ASN A 75 -11.74 -7.72 14.25
CA ASN A 75 -10.84 -7.15 15.27
C ASN A 75 -9.71 -8.12 15.69
N ASP A 76 -9.67 -9.31 15.12
CA ASP A 76 -8.66 -10.35 15.40
C ASP A 76 -7.65 -10.36 14.25
N GLU A 77 -6.41 -9.96 14.55
CA GLU A 77 -5.35 -9.86 13.55
C GLU A 77 -5.07 -11.17 12.82
N LYS A 78 -5.11 -12.30 13.52
CA LYS A 78 -4.84 -13.62 12.92
C LYS A 78 -5.97 -14.10 12.02
N LYS A 79 -7.20 -13.73 12.35
CA LYS A 79 -8.35 -14.02 11.49
C LYS A 79 -8.33 -13.13 10.25
N LEU A 80 -7.96 -11.86 10.39
CA LEU A 80 -7.82 -10.94 9.27
C LEU A 80 -6.73 -11.42 8.30
N GLU A 81 -5.54 -11.74 8.81
CA GLU A 81 -4.43 -12.32 8.04
C GLU A 81 -4.87 -13.58 7.28
N LYS A 82 -5.54 -14.50 7.96
CA LYS A 82 -6.05 -15.73 7.34
C LYS A 82 -7.09 -15.43 6.25
N LEU A 83 -7.98 -14.46 6.47
CA LEU A 83 -8.96 -14.04 5.49
C LEU A 83 -8.25 -13.49 4.24
N MET A 84 -7.25 -12.64 4.41
CA MET A 84 -6.49 -12.07 3.29
C MET A 84 -5.72 -13.14 2.53
N HIS A 85 -4.99 -14.01 3.21
CA HIS A 85 -4.12 -14.99 2.56
C HIS A 85 -4.87 -16.19 2.00
N GLU A 86 -5.82 -16.76 2.76
CA GLU A 86 -6.47 -18.02 2.37
C GLU A 86 -7.75 -17.79 1.55
N SER A 87 -8.58 -16.82 1.95
CA SER A 87 -9.88 -16.57 1.31
C SER A 87 -9.76 -15.59 0.14
N ALA A 88 -9.19 -14.42 0.37
CA ALA A 88 -8.99 -13.42 -0.68
C ALA A 88 -7.80 -13.75 -1.58
N LYS A 89 -6.82 -14.51 -1.10
CA LYS A 89 -5.56 -14.84 -1.79
C LYS A 89 -4.82 -13.58 -2.23
N VAL A 90 -4.74 -12.62 -1.33
CA VAL A 90 -3.97 -11.39 -1.47
C VAL A 90 -2.93 -11.34 -0.34
N ALA A 91 -1.76 -10.77 -0.62
CA ALA A 91 -0.73 -10.48 0.36
C ALA A 91 -0.59 -8.97 0.44
N LEU A 92 -1.02 -8.41 1.57
CA LEU A 92 -0.83 -7.02 1.94
C LEU A 92 0.20 -6.96 3.09
N ASP A 93 0.50 -5.78 3.58
CA ASP A 93 1.30 -5.66 4.79
C ASP A 93 0.34 -5.61 6.00
N GLU A 94 0.37 -6.64 6.83
CA GLU A 94 -0.45 -6.73 8.03
C GLU A 94 -0.09 -5.61 9.01
N GLY A 95 -1.09 -4.86 9.45
CA GLY A 95 -0.87 -3.68 10.29
C GLY A 95 -0.18 -3.99 11.62
N TYR A 96 -0.43 -5.14 12.22
CA TYR A 96 0.16 -5.51 13.51
C TYR A 96 1.70 -5.62 13.50
N ILE A 97 2.34 -5.80 12.33
CA ILE A 97 3.81 -5.83 12.22
C ILE A 97 4.44 -4.45 12.47
N PHE A 98 3.64 -3.39 12.41
CA PHE A 98 4.06 -2.00 12.66
C PHE A 98 3.78 -1.53 14.10
N GLY A 99 3.17 -2.37 14.93
CA GLY A 99 2.85 -2.09 16.33
C GLY A 99 1.41 -2.41 16.70
N ASP A 100 1.08 -2.28 17.98
CA ASP A 100 -0.23 -2.64 18.51
C ASP A 100 -1.37 -1.79 17.92
N GLU A 101 -1.09 -0.54 17.57
CA GLU A 101 -2.04 0.38 16.96
C GLU A 101 -2.45 -0.02 15.54
N GLY A 102 -1.61 -0.84 14.87
CA GLY A 102 -1.86 -1.35 13.53
C GLY A 102 -2.79 -2.57 13.48
N LYS A 103 -3.23 -3.10 14.62
CA LYS A 103 -4.13 -4.25 14.66
C LYS A 103 -5.47 -3.97 13.98
N GLY A 104 -5.88 -4.87 13.08
CA GLY A 104 -7.09 -4.72 12.29
C GLY A 104 -6.95 -3.81 11.07
N PHE A 105 -5.73 -3.36 10.79
CA PHE A 105 -5.39 -2.62 9.57
C PHE A 105 -4.58 -3.47 8.61
N GLU A 106 -4.72 -3.15 7.33
CA GLU A 106 -3.89 -3.66 6.23
C GLU A 106 -3.29 -2.48 5.46
N ARG A 107 -2.00 -2.56 5.12
CA ARG A 107 -1.33 -1.54 4.32
C ARG A 107 -1.18 -2.00 2.88
N ILE A 108 -1.67 -1.21 1.94
CA ILE A 108 -1.65 -1.51 0.51
C ILE A 108 -0.80 -0.51 -0.27
N ASN A 109 -0.07 -1.01 -1.29
CA ASN A 109 0.76 -0.22 -2.18
C ASN A 109 -0.02 0.21 -3.44
N MET A 110 -0.21 1.53 -3.61
CA MET A 110 -0.90 2.12 -4.76
C MET A 110 -0.01 2.32 -5.99
N ALA A 111 1.31 2.20 -5.85
CA ALA A 111 2.25 2.25 -6.98
C ALA A 111 2.30 0.89 -7.71
N SER A 112 1.13 0.35 -8.04
CA SER A 112 0.93 -0.93 -8.72
C SER A 112 0.06 -0.72 -9.96
N PRO A 113 0.13 -1.61 -10.96
CA PRO A 113 -0.78 -1.55 -12.09
C PRO A 113 -2.25 -1.55 -11.66
N ARG A 114 -3.09 -0.70 -12.26
CA ARG A 114 -4.51 -0.58 -11.98
C ARG A 114 -5.23 -1.94 -11.98
N SER A 115 -4.90 -2.82 -12.92
CA SER A 115 -5.50 -4.14 -13.01
C SER A 115 -5.26 -5.01 -11.77
N MET A 116 -4.07 -4.91 -11.16
CA MET A 116 -3.77 -5.63 -9.92
C MET A 116 -4.54 -5.07 -8.72
N ILE A 117 -4.68 -3.75 -8.65
CA ILE A 117 -5.45 -3.10 -7.59
C ILE A 117 -6.93 -3.46 -7.70
N VAL A 118 -7.49 -3.42 -8.91
CA VAL A 118 -8.88 -3.85 -9.18
C VAL A 118 -9.10 -5.28 -8.72
N GLU A 119 -8.25 -6.20 -9.16
CA GLU A 119 -8.34 -7.62 -8.79
C GLU A 119 -8.20 -7.83 -7.29
N CYS A 120 -7.27 -7.12 -6.65
CA CYS A 120 -7.07 -7.16 -5.20
C CYS A 120 -8.37 -6.77 -4.46
N MET A 121 -8.94 -5.61 -4.79
CA MET A 121 -10.15 -5.10 -4.15
C MET A 121 -11.37 -6.01 -4.37
N GLU A 122 -11.53 -6.57 -5.57
CA GLU A 122 -12.60 -7.52 -5.87
C GLU A 122 -12.47 -8.82 -5.06
N ARG A 123 -11.26 -9.35 -4.93
CA ARG A 123 -10.97 -10.55 -4.13
C ARG A 123 -11.26 -10.32 -2.65
N ILE A 124 -10.83 -9.20 -2.09
CA ILE A 124 -11.10 -8.82 -0.70
C ILE A 124 -12.61 -8.70 -0.48
N HIS A 125 -13.31 -7.97 -1.35
CA HIS A 125 -14.76 -7.80 -1.26
C HIS A 125 -15.51 -9.14 -1.29
N LYS A 126 -15.08 -10.06 -2.16
CA LYS A 126 -15.66 -11.40 -2.23
C LYS A 126 -15.41 -12.21 -0.95
N ALA A 127 -14.22 -12.11 -0.36
CA ALA A 127 -13.85 -12.83 0.86
C ALA A 127 -14.56 -12.29 2.12
N LEU A 128 -14.92 -11.01 2.13
CA LEU A 128 -15.66 -10.38 3.23
C LEU A 128 -17.17 -10.67 3.20
N LYS A 129 -17.71 -11.12 2.05
CA LYS A 129 -19.12 -11.53 1.99
C LYS A 129 -19.28 -12.84 2.76
N PRO A 130 -20.23 -12.93 3.73
CA PRO A 130 -20.54 -14.21 4.33
C PRO A 130 -20.98 -15.19 3.23
N GLU A 131 -20.45 -16.41 3.28
CA GLU A 131 -21.00 -17.50 2.45
C GLU A 131 -22.46 -17.67 2.82
N VAL A 132 -23.35 -17.45 1.84
CA VAL A 132 -24.81 -17.65 1.97
C VAL A 132 -25.11 -19.13 1.91
#